data_02a0a1c7e3a583aa74e0202c6789b6b5
#
_entry.id   02a0a1c7e3a583aa74e0202c6789b6b5
#
_cell.length_a   1.000
_cell.length_b   1.000
_cell.length_c   1.000
_cell.angle_alpha   90.00
_cell.angle_beta   90.00
_cell.angle_gamma   90.00
#
_symmetry.space_group_name_H-M   'P 1'
#
loop_
_entity.id
_entity.type
_entity.pdbx_description
1 polymer ?
#
loop_
_entity_poly.entity_id
_entity_poly.type
_entity_poly.pdbx_seq_one_letter_code
_entity_poly.pdbx_strand_id
1 'polypeptide(L)'
;DDGRSIRWVLEKALSREGIPFKSCASASEAISQLEQGAEPPQVLMSDIRMPGQSGLELLQEVKTRFPDVPVIIMTAYSDLESAVAAFQGGAFEYLPKPFDVDQAVELVRRAIDESMHQSGAKEEEGLVPEILGQAPAMQEVFRAIGRLALSHATVLITGESGSGKELVARALHRHSPRAAKPFIAINTAATPQDLLDSELFGHERGAFTGAQTQRRGRFEQAEGGTLFL
;
A
#
# COMPACT_ATOMS: atom_id res chain seq x y z
N ASP A 1 -14.19 15.10 -5.32
CA ASP A 1 -13.22 16.16 -4.98
C ASP A 1 -13.95 17.47 -4.73
N ASP A 2 -13.67 18.18 -3.65
CA ASP A 2 -14.21 19.49 -3.33
C ASP A 2 -13.50 20.64 -4.09
N GLY A 3 -12.28 20.39 -4.58
CA GLY A 3 -11.44 21.32 -5.32
C GLY A 3 -11.95 21.57 -6.74
N ARG A 4 -12.65 22.70 -6.98
CA ARG A 4 -13.18 23.06 -8.31
C ARG A 4 -12.12 23.04 -9.42
N SER A 5 -10.89 23.45 -9.12
CA SER A 5 -9.80 23.50 -10.09
C SER A 5 -9.36 22.12 -10.55
N ILE A 6 -9.17 21.18 -9.63
CA ILE A 6 -8.73 19.81 -9.94
C ILE A 6 -9.83 19.05 -10.67
N ARG A 7 -11.08 19.17 -10.22
CA ARG A 7 -12.22 18.60 -10.94
C ARG A 7 -12.28 19.09 -12.39
N TRP A 8 -12.21 20.39 -12.59
CA TRP A 8 -12.25 20.98 -13.94
C TRP A 8 -11.12 20.45 -14.85
N VAL A 9 -9.90 20.32 -14.32
CA VAL A 9 -8.76 19.78 -15.08
C VAL A 9 -8.99 18.32 -15.46
N LEU A 10 -9.43 17.47 -14.51
CA LEU A 10 -9.74 16.08 -14.78
C LEU A 10 -10.92 15.92 -15.76
N GLU A 11 -11.98 16.70 -15.61
CA GLU A 11 -13.14 16.73 -16.54
C GLU A 11 -12.70 17.04 -17.98
N LYS A 12 -11.81 18.03 -18.13
CA LYS A 12 -11.24 18.38 -19.44
C LYS A 12 -10.39 17.25 -20.03
N ALA A 13 -9.56 16.62 -19.22
CA ALA A 13 -8.70 15.52 -19.66
C ALA A 13 -9.52 14.30 -20.06
N LEU A 14 -10.47 13.88 -19.23
CA LEU A 14 -11.35 12.73 -19.53
C LEU A 14 -12.21 12.97 -20.78
N SER A 15 -12.72 14.23 -20.95
CA SER A 15 -13.44 14.61 -22.17
C SER A 15 -12.56 14.52 -23.43
N ARG A 16 -11.31 14.96 -23.35
CA ARG A 16 -10.34 14.89 -24.45
C ARG A 16 -10.09 13.44 -24.88
N GLU A 17 -10.06 12.53 -23.93
CA GLU A 17 -9.82 11.10 -24.15
C GLU A 17 -11.11 10.31 -24.46
N GLY A 18 -12.26 10.98 -24.55
CA GLY A 18 -13.55 10.34 -24.85
C GLY A 18 -14.08 9.45 -23.72
N ILE A 19 -13.60 9.60 -22.49
CA ILE A 19 -14.05 8.82 -21.33
C ILE A 19 -15.26 9.53 -20.72
N PRO A 20 -16.46 8.88 -20.69
CA PRO A 20 -17.63 9.46 -20.06
C PRO A 20 -17.44 9.53 -18.53
N PHE A 21 -17.86 10.63 -17.93
CA PHE A 21 -17.72 10.83 -16.48
C PHE A 21 -18.93 11.54 -15.88
N LYS A 22 -19.09 11.36 -14.57
CA LYS A 22 -19.94 12.19 -13.72
C LYS A 22 -19.07 12.81 -12.61
N SER A 23 -19.32 14.05 -12.26
CA SER A 23 -18.55 14.79 -11.28
C SER A 23 -19.42 15.13 -10.07
N CYS A 24 -18.94 14.81 -8.86
CA CYS A 24 -19.62 15.04 -7.60
C CYS A 24 -18.77 15.95 -6.70
N ALA A 25 -19.43 16.83 -5.93
CA ALA A 25 -18.75 17.73 -5.02
C ALA A 25 -18.55 17.17 -3.61
N SER A 26 -19.26 16.10 -3.27
CA SER A 26 -19.22 15.45 -1.94
C SER A 26 -19.35 13.93 -2.03
N ALA A 27 -18.96 13.25 -0.94
CA ALA A 27 -19.13 11.82 -0.82
C ALA A 27 -20.62 11.40 -0.85
N SER A 28 -21.49 12.13 -0.16
CA SER A 28 -22.94 11.88 -0.14
C SER A 28 -23.58 12.00 -1.51
N GLU A 29 -23.15 12.98 -2.31
CA GLU A 29 -23.59 13.12 -3.70
C GLU A 29 -23.12 11.92 -4.55
N ALA A 30 -21.88 11.50 -4.37
CA ALA A 30 -21.34 10.33 -5.08
C ALA A 30 -22.12 9.04 -4.76
N ILE A 31 -22.38 8.78 -3.47
CA ILE A 31 -23.19 7.62 -3.06
C ILE A 31 -24.59 7.69 -3.63
N SER A 32 -25.27 8.84 -3.58
CA SER A 32 -26.61 9.00 -4.16
C SER A 32 -26.60 8.73 -5.68
N GLN A 33 -25.58 9.15 -6.39
CA GLN A 33 -25.41 8.87 -7.82
C GLN A 33 -25.16 7.39 -8.10
N LEU A 34 -24.41 6.69 -7.24
CA LEU A 34 -24.17 5.25 -7.33
C LEU A 34 -25.48 4.45 -7.11
N GLU A 35 -26.29 4.86 -6.14
CA GLU A 35 -27.57 4.19 -5.83
C GLU A 35 -28.65 4.42 -6.89
N GLN A 36 -28.66 5.58 -7.52
CA GLN A 36 -29.65 5.95 -8.53
C GLN A 36 -29.27 5.50 -9.95
N GLY A 37 -28.00 5.14 -10.17
CA GLY A 37 -27.50 4.68 -11.46
C GLY A 37 -28.04 3.29 -11.81
N ALA A 38 -28.41 3.08 -13.07
CA ALA A 38 -28.82 1.76 -13.57
C ALA A 38 -27.63 0.77 -13.59
N GLU A 39 -26.42 1.28 -13.78
CA GLU A 39 -25.16 0.52 -13.76
C GLU A 39 -24.13 1.25 -12.90
N PRO A 40 -23.30 0.52 -12.11
CA PRO A 40 -22.21 1.11 -11.36
C PRO A 40 -21.15 1.67 -12.31
N PRO A 41 -20.41 2.73 -11.92
CA PRO A 41 -19.32 3.23 -12.73
C PRO A 41 -18.17 2.23 -12.78
N GLN A 42 -17.41 2.24 -13.88
CA GLN A 42 -16.24 1.38 -14.06
C GLN A 42 -15.06 1.79 -13.18
N VAL A 43 -15.04 3.02 -12.65
CA VAL A 43 -14.02 3.54 -11.73
C VAL A 43 -14.55 4.73 -10.95
N LEU A 44 -14.13 4.86 -9.69
CA LEU A 44 -14.36 6.04 -8.85
C LEU A 44 -13.03 6.70 -8.52
N MET A 45 -12.94 8.03 -8.71
CA MET A 45 -11.82 8.84 -8.19
C MET A 45 -12.29 9.71 -7.05
N SER A 46 -11.63 9.66 -5.90
CA SER A 46 -11.96 10.45 -4.72
C SER A 46 -10.77 11.14 -4.11
N ASP A 47 -10.95 12.37 -3.62
CA ASP A 47 -9.99 12.99 -2.70
C ASP A 47 -10.15 12.39 -1.29
N ILE A 48 -9.06 12.32 -0.53
CA ILE A 48 -9.14 11.95 0.90
C ILE A 48 -9.89 13.01 1.68
N ARG A 49 -9.58 14.30 1.46
CA ARG A 49 -10.22 15.39 2.18
C ARG A 49 -11.38 15.97 1.40
N MET A 50 -12.57 15.72 1.94
CA MET A 50 -13.79 16.34 1.45
C MET A 50 -14.63 16.84 2.65
N PRO A 51 -15.43 17.92 2.49
CA PRO A 51 -16.31 18.37 3.52
C PRO A 51 -17.34 17.30 3.95
N GLY A 52 -17.44 17.08 5.24
CA GLY A 52 -18.39 16.11 5.84
C GLY A 52 -17.77 14.72 5.98
N GLN A 53 -17.74 13.92 4.94
CA GLN A 53 -17.25 12.55 4.95
C GLN A 53 -15.89 12.48 4.22
N SER A 54 -14.90 11.77 4.79
CA SER A 54 -13.59 11.60 4.15
C SER A 54 -13.64 10.65 2.95
N GLY A 55 -12.66 10.77 2.04
CA GLY A 55 -12.56 9.84 0.91
C GLY A 55 -12.23 8.41 1.31
N LEU A 56 -11.62 8.19 2.46
CA LEU A 56 -11.39 6.84 3.00
C LEU A 56 -12.69 6.21 3.53
N GLU A 57 -13.55 7.00 4.19
CA GLU A 57 -14.88 6.54 4.57
C GLU A 57 -15.76 6.23 3.35
N LEU A 58 -15.68 7.09 2.32
CA LEU A 58 -16.34 6.84 1.04
C LEU A 58 -15.82 5.55 0.39
N LEU A 59 -14.52 5.31 0.41
CA LEU A 59 -13.89 4.08 -0.09
C LEU A 59 -14.48 2.85 0.60
N GLN A 60 -14.54 2.84 1.93
CA GLN A 60 -15.09 1.72 2.71
C GLN A 60 -16.57 1.48 2.37
N GLU A 61 -17.37 2.54 2.24
CA GLU A 61 -18.78 2.45 1.88
C GLU A 61 -18.96 1.90 0.47
N VAL A 62 -18.18 2.40 -0.50
CA VAL A 62 -18.20 1.89 -1.89
C VAL A 62 -17.76 0.44 -1.95
N LYS A 63 -16.69 0.06 -1.26
CA LYS A 63 -16.22 -1.34 -1.24
C LYS A 63 -17.20 -2.30 -0.57
N THR A 64 -17.98 -1.83 0.39
CA THR A 64 -19.03 -2.64 1.03
C THR A 64 -20.22 -2.87 0.10
N ARG A 65 -20.66 -1.86 -0.67
CA ARG A 65 -21.85 -1.91 -1.50
C ARG A 65 -21.56 -2.30 -2.95
N PHE A 66 -20.41 -1.90 -3.48
CA PHE A 66 -19.95 -2.07 -4.85
C PHE A 66 -18.50 -2.58 -4.87
N PRO A 67 -18.25 -3.81 -4.41
CA PRO A 67 -16.88 -4.34 -4.20
C PRO A 67 -16.03 -4.35 -5.47
N ASP A 68 -16.66 -4.53 -6.62
CA ASP A 68 -15.98 -4.64 -7.91
C ASP A 68 -15.60 -3.28 -8.53
N VAL A 69 -16.11 -2.16 -7.98
CA VAL A 69 -15.74 -0.82 -8.46
C VAL A 69 -14.34 -0.44 -7.99
N PRO A 70 -13.36 -0.28 -8.88
CA PRO A 70 -12.04 0.21 -8.52
C PRO A 70 -12.13 1.66 -8.03
N VAL A 71 -11.45 1.95 -6.92
CA VAL A 71 -11.41 3.29 -6.33
C VAL A 71 -9.98 3.82 -6.36
N ILE A 72 -9.78 4.98 -6.98
CA ILE A 72 -8.51 5.71 -6.98
C ILE A 72 -8.62 6.84 -5.95
N ILE A 73 -7.72 6.83 -4.96
CA ILE A 73 -7.67 7.85 -3.91
C ILE A 73 -6.66 8.92 -4.27
N MET A 74 -7.11 10.18 -4.35
CA MET A 74 -6.26 11.35 -4.52
C MET A 74 -6.00 12.02 -3.18
N THR A 75 -4.80 12.57 -2.96
CA THR A 75 -4.47 13.26 -1.71
C THR A 75 -3.40 14.32 -1.86
N ALA A 76 -3.51 15.39 -1.07
CA ALA A 76 -2.44 16.37 -0.85
C ALA A 76 -1.41 15.91 0.20
N TYR A 77 -1.69 14.80 0.90
CA TYR A 77 -0.80 14.21 1.89
C TYR A 77 -0.02 13.07 1.27
N SER A 78 1.27 13.23 1.27
CA SER A 78 2.24 12.27 0.72
C SER A 78 2.91 11.48 1.85
N ASP A 79 2.13 11.06 2.86
CA ASP A 79 2.59 10.24 3.97
C ASP A 79 2.25 8.75 3.76
N LEU A 80 3.05 7.90 4.39
CA LEU A 80 2.90 6.45 4.29
C LEU A 80 1.56 5.97 4.86
N GLU A 81 1.10 6.56 5.95
CA GLU A 81 -0.13 6.16 6.64
C GLU A 81 -1.35 6.31 5.72
N SER A 82 -1.48 7.46 5.05
CA SER A 82 -2.56 7.70 4.09
C SER A 82 -2.54 6.72 2.91
N ALA A 83 -1.34 6.42 2.39
CA ALA A 83 -1.19 5.45 1.29
C ALA A 83 -1.59 4.04 1.74
N VAL A 84 -1.10 3.62 2.91
CA VAL A 84 -1.40 2.29 3.46
C VAL A 84 -2.90 2.17 3.79
N ALA A 85 -3.49 3.16 4.46
CA ALA A 85 -4.92 3.17 4.77
C ALA A 85 -5.80 3.08 3.50
N ALA A 86 -5.41 3.77 2.42
CA ALA A 86 -6.11 3.66 1.14
C ALA A 86 -6.06 2.23 0.57
N PHE A 87 -4.88 1.60 0.53
CA PHE A 87 -4.74 0.23 0.01
C PHE A 87 -5.39 -0.81 0.92
N GLN A 88 -5.29 -0.68 2.23
CA GLN A 88 -5.98 -1.53 3.19
C GLN A 88 -7.50 -1.41 3.09
N GLY A 89 -8.02 -0.20 2.85
CA GLY A 89 -9.43 0.03 2.54
C GLY A 89 -9.87 -0.49 1.17
N GLY A 90 -8.98 -1.15 0.41
CA GLY A 90 -9.26 -1.75 -0.89
C GLY A 90 -9.20 -0.75 -2.06
N ALA A 91 -8.46 0.35 -1.92
CA ALA A 91 -8.21 1.24 -3.06
C ALA A 91 -7.43 0.50 -4.16
N PHE A 92 -7.84 0.74 -5.40
CA PHE A 92 -7.12 0.26 -6.57
C PHE A 92 -5.77 0.95 -6.72
N GLU A 93 -5.74 2.27 -6.49
CA GLU A 93 -4.54 3.07 -6.60
C GLU A 93 -4.63 4.33 -5.72
N TYR A 94 -3.44 4.87 -5.42
CA TYR A 94 -3.23 6.08 -4.64
C TYR A 94 -2.49 7.12 -5.50
N LEU A 95 -3.03 8.33 -5.63
CA LEU A 95 -2.49 9.38 -6.49
C LEU A 95 -2.17 10.64 -5.65
N PRO A 96 -0.88 10.87 -5.29
CA PRO A 96 -0.48 12.03 -4.53
C PRO A 96 -0.54 13.31 -5.39
N LYS A 97 -1.05 14.40 -4.82
CA LYS A 97 -1.06 15.74 -5.41
C LYS A 97 0.24 16.49 -5.07
N PRO A 98 0.83 17.27 -5.99
CA PRO A 98 0.41 17.46 -7.38
C PRO A 98 0.75 16.27 -8.27
N PHE A 99 -0.13 15.94 -9.22
CA PHE A 99 0.06 14.86 -10.17
C PHE A 99 -0.03 15.37 -11.62
N ASP A 100 0.58 14.62 -12.51
CA ASP A 100 0.42 14.82 -13.94
C ASP A 100 -0.96 14.33 -14.40
N VAL A 101 -1.63 15.10 -15.25
CA VAL A 101 -2.99 14.81 -15.71
C VAL A 101 -3.03 13.58 -16.61
N ASP A 102 -2.00 13.40 -17.45
CA ASP A 102 -1.93 12.24 -18.33
C ASP A 102 -1.69 10.96 -17.50
N GLN A 103 -0.91 11.04 -16.41
CA GLN A 103 -0.77 9.95 -15.43
C GLN A 103 -2.12 9.60 -14.77
N ALA A 104 -2.94 10.59 -14.40
CA ALA A 104 -4.26 10.34 -13.83
C ALA A 104 -5.18 9.63 -14.82
N VAL A 105 -5.17 10.04 -16.09
CA VAL A 105 -5.94 9.38 -17.18
C VAL A 105 -5.48 7.95 -17.41
N GLU A 106 -4.17 7.70 -17.42
CA GLU A 106 -3.62 6.33 -17.56
C GLU A 106 -4.06 5.42 -16.41
N LEU A 107 -4.05 5.94 -15.17
CA LEU A 107 -4.57 5.20 -14.01
C LEU A 107 -6.06 4.87 -14.14
N VAL A 108 -6.86 5.81 -14.64
CA VAL A 108 -8.30 5.57 -14.90
C VAL A 108 -8.48 4.47 -15.94
N ARG A 109 -7.73 4.48 -17.05
CA ARG A 109 -7.78 3.41 -18.06
C ARG A 109 -7.40 2.06 -17.49
N ARG A 110 -6.31 1.97 -16.72
CA ARG A 110 -5.91 0.74 -16.04
C ARG A 110 -6.98 0.24 -15.09
N ALA A 111 -7.62 1.12 -14.33
CA ALA A 111 -8.69 0.76 -13.43
C ALA A 111 -9.93 0.24 -14.16
N ILE A 112 -10.27 0.83 -15.31
CA ILE A 112 -11.37 0.35 -16.19
C ILE A 112 -11.05 -1.05 -16.72
N ASP A 113 -9.84 -1.28 -17.23
CA ASP A 113 -9.40 -2.59 -17.73
C ASP A 113 -9.42 -3.66 -16.63
N GLU A 114 -8.98 -3.30 -15.42
CA GLU A 114 -8.97 -4.20 -14.27
C GLU A 114 -10.37 -4.50 -13.74
N SER A 115 -11.32 -3.55 -13.79
CA SER A 115 -12.71 -3.78 -13.38
C SER A 115 -13.40 -4.91 -14.16
N MET A 116 -12.89 -5.21 -15.36
CA MET A 116 -13.36 -6.32 -16.18
C MET A 116 -12.75 -7.68 -15.81
N HIS A 117 -11.78 -7.75 -14.87
CA HIS A 117 -10.97 -8.96 -14.63
C HIS A 117 -10.88 -9.47 -13.19
N GLN A 118 -11.44 -8.81 -12.14
CA GLN A 118 -11.15 -9.25 -10.74
C GLN A 118 -12.31 -9.33 -9.75
N SER A 119 -12.13 -10.28 -8.79
CA SER A 119 -12.78 -10.35 -7.46
C SER A 119 -11.82 -10.94 -6.42
N GLY A 120 -11.58 -10.23 -5.30
CA GLY A 120 -11.27 -10.85 -3.99
C GLY A 120 -10.05 -10.44 -3.17
N ALA A 121 -10.30 -9.93 -1.97
CA ALA A 121 -9.76 -10.11 -0.60
C ALA A 121 -9.20 -8.88 0.16
N LYS A 122 -9.57 -8.79 1.43
CA LYS A 122 -9.44 -7.75 2.52
C LYS A 122 -8.48 -8.25 3.63
N GLU A 123 -8.09 -7.53 4.62
CA GLU A 123 -7.94 -6.29 5.40
C GLU A 123 -7.16 -6.59 6.71
N GLU A 124 -6.48 -5.68 7.39
CA GLU A 124 -6.74 -4.81 8.55
C GLU A 124 -5.49 -4.07 9.12
N GLU A 125 -5.67 -3.08 10.03
CA GLU A 125 -4.82 -1.94 10.39
C GLU A 125 -3.79 -2.09 11.54
N GLY A 126 -2.80 -1.13 11.61
CA GLY A 126 -1.92 -0.88 12.76
C GLY A 126 -0.79 0.14 12.54
N LEU A 127 -0.63 1.15 13.43
CA LEU A 127 0.21 2.35 13.38
C LEU A 127 1.75 2.16 13.50
N VAL A 128 2.57 2.98 12.80
CA VAL A 128 4.06 2.92 12.71
C VAL A 128 4.74 4.28 12.74
N PRO A 129 6.01 4.40 13.22
CA PRO A 129 6.77 5.64 13.08
C PRO A 129 6.94 6.01 11.61
N GLU A 130 6.65 7.29 11.32
CA GLU A 130 6.53 7.84 9.97
C GLU A 130 7.84 7.78 9.18
N ILE A 131 7.80 7.12 8.04
CA ILE A 131 8.77 7.40 6.97
C ILE A 131 8.27 8.66 6.28
N LEU A 132 8.96 9.78 6.47
CA LEU A 132 8.57 11.06 5.87
C LEU A 132 9.27 11.24 4.52
N GLY A 133 8.55 11.71 3.51
CA GLY A 133 9.14 12.05 2.23
C GLY A 133 8.11 12.52 1.20
N GLN A 134 8.32 13.73 0.68
CA GLN A 134 7.47 14.32 -0.38
C GLN A 134 8.01 14.10 -1.80
N ALA A 135 9.23 13.53 -1.91
CA ALA A 135 9.83 13.27 -3.22
C ALA A 135 9.02 12.22 -4.01
N PRO A 136 8.84 12.38 -5.32
CA PRO A 136 8.10 11.42 -6.16
C PRO A 136 8.57 9.97 -6.00
N ALA A 137 9.88 9.74 -5.88
CA ALA A 137 10.46 8.42 -5.64
C ALA A 137 10.00 7.80 -4.30
N MET A 138 9.84 8.62 -3.25
CA MET A 138 9.31 8.13 -1.97
C MET A 138 7.83 7.77 -2.05
N GLN A 139 7.06 8.48 -2.87
CA GLN A 139 5.66 8.15 -3.11
C GLN A 139 5.50 6.79 -3.82
N GLU A 140 6.43 6.42 -4.70
CA GLU A 140 6.47 5.08 -5.30
C GLU A 140 6.78 4.01 -4.26
N VAL A 141 7.70 4.29 -3.32
CA VAL A 141 8.00 3.39 -2.20
C VAL A 141 6.77 3.21 -1.31
N PHE A 142 6.03 4.27 -0.98
CA PHE A 142 4.82 4.19 -0.16
C PHE A 142 3.72 3.36 -0.85
N ARG A 143 3.50 3.56 -2.15
CA ARG A 143 2.59 2.73 -2.94
C ARG A 143 3.01 1.26 -2.95
N ALA A 144 4.32 1.01 -3.14
CA ALA A 144 4.85 -0.35 -3.10
C ALA A 144 4.65 -1.02 -1.73
N ILE A 145 4.92 -0.29 -0.62
CA ILE A 145 4.66 -0.79 0.74
C ILE A 145 3.18 -1.14 0.91
N GLY A 146 2.26 -0.22 0.55
CA GLY A 146 0.82 -0.44 0.69
C GLY A 146 0.33 -1.70 -0.04
N ARG A 147 0.79 -1.92 -1.28
CA ARG A 147 0.44 -3.12 -2.06
C ARG A 147 1.09 -4.41 -1.55
N LEU A 148 2.39 -4.35 -1.26
CA LEU A 148 3.18 -5.55 -0.92
C LEU A 148 2.97 -6.00 0.51
N ALA A 149 2.61 -5.10 1.43
CA ALA A 149 2.36 -5.45 2.82
C ALA A 149 1.27 -6.52 2.99
N LEU A 150 0.25 -6.51 2.13
CA LEU A 150 -0.84 -7.48 2.12
C LEU A 150 -0.47 -8.81 1.43
N SER A 151 0.68 -8.88 0.77
CA SER A 151 1.12 -10.07 0.03
C SER A 151 2.01 -10.99 0.86
N HIS A 152 2.14 -12.25 0.41
CA HIS A 152 3.11 -13.21 0.95
C HIS A 152 4.40 -13.29 0.11
N ALA A 153 4.60 -12.37 -0.83
CA ALA A 153 5.75 -12.36 -1.73
C ALA A 153 7.04 -12.01 -0.97
N THR A 154 8.14 -12.60 -1.41
CA THR A 154 9.48 -12.16 -1.01
C THR A 154 9.81 -10.84 -1.71
N VAL A 155 10.21 -9.84 -0.93
CA VAL A 155 10.49 -8.48 -1.43
C VAL A 155 11.98 -8.22 -1.40
N LEU A 156 12.56 -7.85 -2.55
CA LEU A 156 13.93 -7.36 -2.64
C LEU A 156 13.94 -5.83 -2.51
N ILE A 157 14.64 -5.32 -1.48
CA ILE A 157 14.80 -3.89 -1.23
C ILE A 157 16.23 -3.49 -1.61
N THR A 158 16.38 -2.66 -2.64
CA THR A 158 17.67 -2.17 -3.13
C THR A 158 17.85 -0.69 -2.82
N GLY A 159 19.10 -0.25 -2.67
CA GLY A 159 19.45 1.14 -2.41
C GLY A 159 20.82 1.28 -1.75
N GLU A 160 21.34 2.50 -1.72
CA GLU A 160 22.63 2.82 -1.11
C GLU A 160 22.67 2.50 0.40
N SER A 161 23.87 2.40 0.97
CA SER A 161 24.02 2.25 2.41
C SER A 161 23.47 3.49 3.12
N GLY A 162 22.71 3.29 4.19
CA GLY A 162 22.07 4.39 4.93
C GLY A 162 20.78 4.94 4.32
N SER A 163 20.30 4.43 3.17
CA SER A 163 19.05 4.90 2.53
C SER A 163 17.76 4.51 3.25
N GLY A 164 17.81 3.81 4.37
CA GLY A 164 16.63 3.45 5.16
C GLY A 164 15.95 2.13 4.75
N LYS A 165 16.64 1.20 4.07
CA LYS A 165 16.08 -0.11 3.66
C LYS A 165 15.42 -0.88 4.80
N GLU A 166 16.01 -0.85 6.00
CA GLU A 166 15.43 -1.51 7.17
C GLU A 166 14.11 -0.85 7.61
N LEU A 167 13.97 0.47 7.47
CA LEU A 167 12.72 1.16 7.77
C LEU A 167 11.60 0.71 6.82
N VAL A 168 11.93 0.53 5.54
CA VAL A 168 10.99 -0.01 4.53
C VAL A 168 10.59 -1.46 4.88
N ALA A 169 11.55 -2.31 5.27
CA ALA A 169 11.27 -3.68 5.69
C ALA A 169 10.38 -3.75 6.94
N ARG A 170 10.65 -2.87 7.92
CA ARG A 170 9.81 -2.73 9.13
C ARG A 170 8.40 -2.24 8.79
N ALA A 171 8.26 -1.28 7.89
CA ALA A 171 6.97 -0.80 7.43
C ALA A 171 6.18 -1.91 6.73
N LEU A 172 6.80 -2.67 5.81
CA LEU A 172 6.18 -3.84 5.17
C LEU A 172 5.68 -4.88 6.19
N HIS A 173 6.51 -5.21 7.19
CA HIS A 173 6.11 -6.15 8.25
C HIS A 173 4.91 -5.63 9.04
N ARG A 174 4.97 -4.38 9.47
CA ARG A 174 4.00 -3.78 10.38
C ARG A 174 2.64 -3.55 9.74
N HIS A 175 2.60 -3.30 8.43
CA HIS A 175 1.35 -3.20 7.66
C HIS A 175 0.90 -4.55 7.07
N SER A 176 1.56 -5.65 7.43
CA SER A 176 1.21 -6.99 6.96
C SER A 176 0.28 -7.73 7.95
N PRO A 177 -0.42 -8.79 7.51
CA PRO A 177 -1.16 -9.67 8.40
C PRO A 177 -0.30 -10.32 9.49
N ARG A 178 1.03 -10.21 9.39
CA ARG A 178 2.02 -10.71 10.34
C ARG A 178 2.54 -9.67 11.33
N ALA A 179 1.94 -8.48 11.40
CA ALA A 179 2.39 -7.35 12.24
C ALA A 179 2.55 -7.72 13.73
N ALA A 180 1.70 -8.61 14.25
CA ALA A 180 1.77 -9.12 15.62
C ALA A 180 2.78 -10.28 15.82
N LYS A 181 3.47 -10.73 14.76
CA LYS A 181 4.44 -11.81 14.76
C LYS A 181 5.88 -11.25 14.83
N PRO A 182 6.90 -12.09 15.07
CA PRO A 182 8.27 -11.62 15.17
C PRO A 182 8.77 -10.95 13.87
N PHE A 183 9.45 -9.81 14.02
CA PHE A 183 10.30 -9.23 12.98
C PHE A 183 11.76 -9.46 13.37
N ILE A 184 12.45 -10.28 12.60
CA ILE A 184 13.86 -10.62 12.82
C ILE A 184 14.68 -9.97 11.70
N ALA A 185 15.57 -9.06 12.07
CA ALA A 185 16.56 -8.47 11.17
C ALA A 185 17.95 -9.05 11.47
N ILE A 186 18.70 -9.39 10.43
CA ILE A 186 20.09 -9.80 10.51
C ILE A 186 20.92 -9.08 9.47
N ASN A 187 22.06 -8.56 9.89
CA ASN A 187 23.04 -8.01 8.96
C ASN A 187 24.03 -9.12 8.56
N THR A 188 23.76 -9.78 7.46
CA THR A 188 24.60 -10.88 6.95
C THR A 188 26.01 -10.41 6.55
N ALA A 189 26.14 -9.15 6.10
CA ALA A 189 27.44 -8.58 5.74
C ALA A 189 28.35 -8.30 6.97
N ALA A 190 27.75 -8.07 8.13
CA ALA A 190 28.51 -7.84 9.38
C ALA A 190 28.76 -9.13 10.16
N THR A 191 28.13 -10.25 9.78
CA THR A 191 28.29 -11.54 10.46
C THR A 191 29.44 -12.31 9.83
N PRO A 192 30.46 -12.76 10.63
CA PRO A 192 31.52 -13.61 10.10
C PRO A 192 30.96 -14.85 9.42
N GLN A 193 31.54 -15.22 8.26
CA GLN A 193 31.04 -16.32 7.43
C GLN A 193 30.94 -17.64 8.20
N ASP A 194 31.92 -17.93 9.04
CA ASP A 194 31.96 -19.15 9.87
C ASP A 194 30.83 -19.24 10.91
N LEU A 195 30.21 -18.11 11.25
CA LEU A 195 29.12 -18.03 12.22
C LEU A 195 27.76 -17.86 11.54
N LEU A 196 27.73 -17.52 10.26
CA LEU A 196 26.51 -17.18 9.54
C LEU A 196 25.51 -18.34 9.52
N ASP A 197 25.98 -19.55 9.24
CA ASP A 197 25.15 -20.76 9.23
C ASP A 197 24.53 -21.02 10.60
N SER A 198 25.35 -20.90 11.66
CA SER A 198 24.89 -21.06 13.05
C SER A 198 23.90 -19.97 13.49
N GLU A 199 24.08 -18.72 13.03
CA GLU A 199 23.13 -17.63 13.28
C GLU A 199 21.82 -17.86 12.52
N LEU A 200 21.88 -18.25 11.24
CA LEU A 200 20.69 -18.42 10.40
C LEU A 200 19.88 -19.65 10.80
N PHE A 201 20.52 -20.80 10.95
CA PHE A 201 19.86 -22.10 11.12
C PHE A 201 19.93 -22.63 12.57
N GLY A 202 20.75 -22.01 13.43
CA GLY A 202 20.97 -22.50 14.78
C GLY A 202 21.92 -23.69 14.85
N HIS A 203 22.14 -24.19 16.04
CA HIS A 203 22.96 -25.39 16.27
C HIS A 203 22.48 -26.18 17.48
N GLU A 204 22.69 -27.46 17.43
CA GLU A 204 22.52 -28.34 18.58
C GLU A 204 23.73 -28.31 19.51
N ARG A 205 23.53 -28.73 20.74
CA ARG A 205 24.63 -28.87 21.72
C ARG A 205 25.68 -29.86 21.18
N GLY A 206 26.93 -29.43 21.14
CA GLY A 206 28.04 -30.25 20.67
C GLY A 206 28.28 -30.22 19.15
N ALA A 207 27.57 -29.41 18.38
CA ALA A 207 27.73 -29.31 16.91
C ALA A 207 29.14 -28.87 16.48
N PHE A 208 29.82 -28.06 17.33
CA PHE A 208 31.22 -27.64 17.12
C PHE A 208 31.90 -27.34 18.47
N THR A 209 33.23 -27.20 18.45
CA THR A 209 34.01 -26.87 19.64
C THR A 209 33.60 -25.49 20.17
N GLY A 210 32.85 -25.47 21.28
CA GLY A 210 32.29 -24.27 21.90
C GLY A 210 30.76 -24.23 21.93
N ALA A 211 30.07 -25.11 21.23
CA ALA A 211 28.61 -25.25 21.28
C ALA A 211 28.13 -25.91 22.59
N GLN A 212 28.16 -25.17 23.69
CA GLN A 212 27.78 -25.69 25.01
C GLN A 212 26.27 -25.80 25.19
N THR A 213 25.46 -25.04 24.48
CA THR A 213 23.99 -25.00 24.54
C THR A 213 23.40 -25.04 23.14
N GLN A 214 22.20 -25.60 23.03
CA GLN A 214 21.40 -25.51 21.82
C GLN A 214 21.00 -24.04 21.59
N ARG A 215 21.06 -23.57 20.34
CA ARG A 215 20.61 -22.22 19.94
C ARG A 215 19.68 -22.29 18.75
N ARG A 216 18.53 -21.65 18.87
CA ARG A 216 17.57 -21.50 17.75
C ARG A 216 18.10 -20.54 16.73
N GLY A 217 18.01 -20.91 15.45
CA GLY A 217 18.38 -20.06 14.33
C GLY A 217 17.39 -18.93 14.08
N ARG A 218 17.82 -17.93 13.29
CA ARG A 218 16.99 -16.77 12.95
C ARG A 218 15.78 -17.15 12.11
N PHE A 219 15.91 -18.15 11.24
CA PHE A 219 14.78 -18.69 10.49
C PHE A 219 13.69 -19.24 11.41
N GLU A 220 14.08 -20.05 12.40
CA GLU A 220 13.15 -20.59 13.38
C GLU A 220 12.52 -19.50 14.27
N GLN A 221 13.32 -18.49 14.66
CA GLN A 221 12.82 -17.37 15.45
C GLN A 221 11.83 -16.49 14.67
N ALA A 222 11.96 -16.42 13.34
CA ALA A 222 11.08 -15.67 12.45
C ALA A 222 9.85 -16.44 11.99
N GLU A 223 9.63 -17.67 12.50
CA GLU A 223 8.52 -18.52 12.07
C GLU A 223 7.16 -17.83 12.24
N GLY A 224 6.38 -17.81 11.15
CA GLY A 224 5.10 -17.09 11.07
C GLY A 224 5.20 -15.58 11.02
N GLY A 225 6.41 -15.03 11.10
CA GLY A 225 6.71 -13.60 11.08
C GLY A 225 7.39 -13.12 9.80
N THR A 226 8.39 -12.25 9.96
CA THR A 226 9.17 -11.69 8.84
C THR A 226 10.66 -11.78 9.16
N LEU A 227 11.44 -12.30 8.23
CA LEU A 227 12.91 -12.28 8.27
C LEU A 227 13.43 -11.26 7.26
N PHE A 228 14.27 -10.34 7.71
CA PHE A 228 14.99 -9.35 6.89
C PHE A 228 16.49 -9.65 6.93
N LEU A 229 17.09 -9.84 5.75
CA LEU A 229 18.50 -10.19 5.54
C LEU A 229 19.28 -9.05 4.90
#